data_1540889097de7e26fad7c79fb6c9340b
#
_entry.id   1540889097de7e26fad7c79fb6c9340b
#
_cell.length_a   1.000
_cell.length_b   1.000
_cell.length_c   1.000
_cell.angle_alpha   90.00
_cell.angle_beta   90.00
_cell.angle_gamma   90.00
#
_symmetry.space_group_name_H-M   'P 1'
#
loop_
_entity.id
_entity.type
_entity.pdbx_description
1 polymer ?
#
loop_
_entity_poly.entity_id
_entity_poly.type
_entity_poly.pdbx_seq_one_letter_code
_entity_poly.pdbx_strand_id
1 'polypeptide(L)'
;MEEKLNGKTIMVTGGTGFIGSHTVVDLLEKGYRAVIVDDLSNSSKVVLDRIAAIVGDEAVANMSFHEADVSDAETLDAIFREEGPIDAVIHFAGYKAVGESVQKPIEYYSNNLGTTLTLIDTMRRNGCKSIVFSSSATVYGDPDSLPLDESAPKKPATNPYGWTKWMIEQILTDTAAADPEWNVVLLRYFNPVGAHPSGLMGEDPKGIPNNLMPFVSQVAVGRRDAVHVFGDDYPTPDGTGVRDYIHVCDLASGHVAALDWMDGKHGTEIFNLGTGKGTSVLEIIKAFSRACGRDLPYVIDPRRPGDIAENYAGCEKASGELGWKATRDIDDMCRDSWNWQSKNPNGYEG
;
A
#
# COMPACT_ATOMS: atom_id res chain seq x y z
N MET A 1 -21.28 -8.92 23.12
CA MET A 1 -20.60 -7.68 23.54
C MET A 1 -20.84 -6.72 22.40
N GLU A 2 -21.59 -5.67 22.61
CA GLU A 2 -21.70 -4.58 21.62
C GLU A 2 -20.28 -4.01 21.48
N GLU A 3 -19.65 -4.23 20.33
CA GLU A 3 -18.42 -3.52 19.95
C GLU A 3 -18.78 -2.04 19.90
N LYS A 4 -18.17 -1.27 20.78
CA LYS A 4 -18.26 0.18 20.73
C LYS A 4 -17.70 0.62 19.38
N LEU A 5 -18.54 1.21 18.54
CA LEU A 5 -18.12 2.01 17.40
C LEU A 5 -16.97 2.92 17.89
N ASN A 6 -15.83 2.87 17.23
CA ASN A 6 -14.66 3.67 17.64
C ASN A 6 -14.96 5.19 17.56
N GLY A 7 -15.98 5.54 16.80
CA GLY A 7 -16.53 6.89 16.70
C GLY A 7 -15.62 7.90 15.97
N LYS A 8 -14.39 7.53 15.61
CA LYS A 8 -13.46 8.39 14.87
C LYS A 8 -13.74 8.34 13.37
N THR A 9 -13.60 9.49 12.72
CA THR A 9 -13.73 9.64 11.27
C THR A 9 -12.35 9.71 10.62
N ILE A 10 -12.08 8.78 9.71
CA ILE A 10 -10.80 8.65 9.02
C ILE A 10 -10.98 8.94 7.53
N MET A 11 -10.29 9.95 7.02
CA MET A 11 -10.22 10.16 5.58
C MET A 11 -9.16 9.25 4.97
N VAL A 12 -9.52 8.57 3.88
CA VAL A 12 -8.63 7.66 3.14
C VAL A 12 -8.48 8.18 1.72
N THR A 13 -7.37 8.85 1.42
CA THR A 13 -7.09 9.29 0.05
C THR A 13 -6.48 8.14 -0.76
N GLY A 14 -6.93 7.95 -2.00
CA GLY A 14 -6.61 6.75 -2.79
C GLY A 14 -7.32 5.50 -2.25
N GLY A 15 -8.49 5.69 -1.62
CA GLY A 15 -9.19 4.64 -0.88
C GLY A 15 -9.90 3.60 -1.74
N THR A 16 -10.03 3.79 -3.06
CA THR A 16 -10.50 2.75 -4.00
C THR A 16 -9.35 2.00 -4.67
N GLY A 17 -8.09 2.39 -4.42
CA GLY A 17 -6.91 1.67 -4.84
C GLY A 17 -6.70 0.34 -4.10
N PHE A 18 -5.72 -0.47 -4.54
CA PHE A 18 -5.47 -1.81 -4.00
C PHE A 18 -5.31 -1.83 -2.47
N ILE A 19 -4.36 -1.05 -1.91
CA ILE A 19 -4.10 -1.03 -0.47
C ILE A 19 -5.21 -0.25 0.26
N GLY A 20 -5.62 0.90 -0.31
CA GLY A 20 -6.63 1.77 0.29
C GLY A 20 -7.96 1.06 0.53
N SER A 21 -8.45 0.30 -0.44
CA SER A 21 -9.72 -0.42 -0.33
C SER A 21 -9.72 -1.51 0.75
N HIS A 22 -8.61 -2.25 0.88
CA HIS A 22 -8.45 -3.24 1.96
C HIS A 22 -8.35 -2.56 3.33
N THR A 23 -7.73 -1.37 3.39
CA THR A 23 -7.67 -0.56 4.62
C THR A 23 -9.05 -0.02 4.99
N VAL A 24 -9.86 0.40 4.01
CA VAL A 24 -11.25 0.82 4.24
C VAL A 24 -12.08 -0.33 4.83
N VAL A 25 -11.93 -1.56 4.32
CA VAL A 25 -12.59 -2.74 4.90
C VAL A 25 -12.21 -2.90 6.37
N ASP A 26 -10.92 -2.91 6.70
CA ASP A 26 -10.45 -3.10 8.10
C ASP A 26 -10.92 -1.96 9.03
N LEU A 27 -10.97 -0.71 8.54
CA LEU A 27 -11.52 0.44 9.27
C LEU A 27 -13.00 0.23 9.61
N LEU A 28 -13.81 -0.13 8.60
CA LEU A 28 -15.25 -0.30 8.77
C LEU A 28 -15.57 -1.50 9.69
N GLU A 29 -14.85 -2.61 9.56
CA GLU A 29 -14.99 -3.78 10.43
C GLU A 29 -14.63 -3.47 11.89
N LYS A 30 -13.72 -2.49 12.12
CA LYS A 30 -13.34 -2.01 13.47
C LYS A 30 -14.20 -0.82 13.96
N GLY A 31 -15.25 -0.47 13.22
CA GLY A 31 -16.23 0.54 13.63
C GLY A 31 -15.77 1.98 13.47
N TYR A 32 -14.77 2.25 12.61
CA TYR A 32 -14.42 3.59 12.19
C TYR A 32 -15.42 4.09 11.13
N ARG A 33 -15.57 5.41 11.02
CA ARG A 33 -16.17 6.03 9.85
C ARG A 33 -15.08 6.31 8.82
N ALA A 34 -15.28 5.86 7.57
CA ALA A 34 -14.32 6.01 6.49
C ALA A 34 -14.85 7.00 5.44
N VAL A 35 -14.09 8.09 5.20
CA VAL A 35 -14.33 9.07 4.13
C VAL A 35 -13.33 8.81 3.02
N ILE A 36 -13.77 8.23 1.93
CA ILE A 36 -12.92 7.87 0.79
C ILE A 36 -12.84 9.05 -0.18
N VAL A 37 -11.61 9.43 -0.56
CA VAL A 37 -11.35 10.43 -1.62
C VAL A 37 -10.45 9.80 -2.67
N ASP A 38 -10.93 9.68 -3.91
CA ASP A 38 -10.21 9.04 -5.01
C ASP A 38 -10.67 9.62 -6.36
N ASP A 39 -9.76 9.86 -7.29
CA ASP A 39 -10.07 10.40 -8.63
C ASP A 39 -10.38 9.31 -9.66
N LEU A 40 -10.32 8.05 -9.26
CA LEU A 40 -10.52 6.86 -10.08
C LEU A 40 -9.56 6.75 -11.29
N SER A 41 -8.48 7.52 -11.30
CA SER A 41 -7.48 7.50 -12.39
C SER A 41 -6.83 6.13 -12.56
N ASN A 42 -6.58 5.42 -11.45
CA ASN A 42 -5.96 4.09 -11.43
C ASN A 42 -6.70 3.08 -10.54
N SER A 43 -7.99 3.26 -10.37
CA SER A 43 -8.87 2.41 -9.59
C SER A 43 -10.22 2.24 -10.29
N SER A 44 -11.17 1.53 -9.68
CA SER A 44 -12.53 1.34 -10.21
C SER A 44 -13.57 1.64 -9.14
N LYS A 45 -14.66 2.30 -9.52
CA LYS A 45 -15.81 2.58 -8.63
C LYS A 45 -16.51 1.31 -8.14
N VAL A 46 -16.39 0.21 -8.90
CA VAL A 46 -16.90 -1.13 -8.52
C VAL A 46 -16.35 -1.60 -7.18
N VAL A 47 -15.16 -1.12 -6.79
CA VAL A 47 -14.55 -1.42 -5.50
C VAL A 47 -15.46 -1.04 -4.32
N LEU A 48 -16.23 0.04 -4.43
CA LEU A 48 -17.18 0.47 -3.39
C LEU A 48 -18.27 -0.57 -3.13
N ASP A 49 -18.83 -1.17 -4.20
CA ASP A 49 -19.81 -2.24 -4.10
C ASP A 49 -19.19 -3.51 -3.51
N ARG A 50 -17.90 -3.77 -3.81
CA ARG A 50 -17.16 -4.91 -3.26
C ARG A 50 -16.89 -4.73 -1.76
N ILE A 51 -16.51 -3.52 -1.34
CA ILE A 51 -16.37 -3.17 0.09
C ILE A 51 -17.72 -3.42 0.79
N ALA A 52 -18.82 -2.86 0.27
CA ALA A 52 -20.16 -3.04 0.83
C ALA A 52 -20.54 -4.52 0.98
N ALA A 53 -20.28 -5.32 -0.05
CA ALA A 53 -20.55 -6.77 -0.01
C ALA A 53 -19.71 -7.54 1.00
N ILE A 54 -18.52 -7.04 1.37
CA ILE A 54 -17.63 -7.65 2.36
C ILE A 54 -18.07 -7.28 3.78
N VAL A 55 -18.26 -5.99 4.04
CA VAL A 55 -18.51 -5.48 5.41
C VAL A 55 -19.98 -5.56 5.84
N GLY A 56 -20.92 -5.64 4.89
CA GLY A 56 -22.37 -5.69 5.13
C GLY A 56 -23.02 -4.32 5.37
N ASP A 57 -24.37 -4.31 5.37
CA ASP A 57 -25.18 -3.08 5.34
C ASP A 57 -24.97 -2.16 6.56
N GLU A 58 -24.73 -2.72 7.73
CA GLU A 58 -24.52 -1.94 8.96
C GLU A 58 -23.21 -1.17 8.93
N ALA A 59 -22.11 -1.82 8.57
CA ALA A 59 -20.78 -1.20 8.52
C ALA A 59 -20.65 -0.23 7.33
N VAL A 60 -21.25 -0.54 6.17
CA VAL A 60 -21.20 0.33 4.98
C VAL A 60 -21.90 1.68 5.20
N ALA A 61 -22.85 1.77 6.14
CA ALA A 61 -23.48 3.03 6.52
C ALA A 61 -22.48 4.06 7.09
N ASN A 62 -21.29 3.61 7.53
CA ASN A 62 -20.20 4.45 7.99
C ASN A 62 -19.18 4.80 6.88
N MET A 63 -19.49 4.54 5.62
CA MET A 63 -18.64 4.85 4.47
C MET A 63 -19.23 5.97 3.63
N SER A 64 -18.42 6.99 3.30
CA SER A 64 -18.74 7.97 2.27
C SER A 64 -17.66 7.99 1.19
N PHE A 65 -18.03 8.40 -0.02
CA PHE A 65 -17.13 8.45 -1.18
C PHE A 65 -17.26 9.76 -1.92
N HIS A 66 -16.12 10.40 -2.15
CA HIS A 66 -15.98 11.60 -2.97
C HIS A 66 -15.04 11.31 -4.14
N GLU A 67 -15.59 11.40 -5.36
CA GLU A 67 -14.79 11.32 -6.58
C GLU A 67 -14.10 12.68 -6.79
N ALA A 68 -12.85 12.79 -6.37
CA ALA A 68 -12.12 14.05 -6.36
C ALA A 68 -10.60 13.85 -6.45
N ASP A 69 -9.93 14.81 -7.09
CA ASP A 69 -8.49 14.93 -7.08
C ASP A 69 -8.04 15.61 -5.77
N VAL A 70 -7.21 14.92 -4.98
CA VAL A 70 -6.67 15.43 -3.71
C VAL A 70 -5.78 16.68 -3.92
N SER A 71 -5.29 16.92 -5.13
CA SER A 71 -4.54 18.13 -5.47
C SER A 71 -5.43 19.39 -5.67
N ASP A 72 -6.75 19.21 -5.78
CA ASP A 72 -7.72 20.32 -5.82
C ASP A 72 -8.06 20.78 -4.40
N ALA A 73 -7.41 21.87 -3.97
CA ALA A 73 -7.55 22.42 -2.63
C ALA A 73 -8.98 22.89 -2.30
N GLU A 74 -9.71 23.41 -3.28
CA GLU A 74 -11.08 23.93 -3.04
C GLU A 74 -12.05 22.78 -2.82
N THR A 75 -11.97 21.74 -3.67
CA THR A 75 -12.78 20.54 -3.54
C THR A 75 -12.45 19.78 -2.25
N LEU A 76 -11.17 19.60 -1.94
CA LEU A 76 -10.76 18.93 -0.71
C LEU A 76 -11.23 19.66 0.55
N ASP A 77 -11.15 20.99 0.57
CA ASP A 77 -11.62 21.82 1.67
C ASP A 77 -13.16 21.77 1.84
N ALA A 78 -13.89 21.63 0.72
CA ALA A 78 -15.33 21.42 0.75
C ALA A 78 -15.68 20.05 1.37
N ILE A 79 -14.95 18.99 1.02
CA ILE A 79 -15.12 17.64 1.60
C ILE A 79 -14.88 17.67 3.12
N PHE A 80 -13.79 18.31 3.59
CA PHE A 80 -13.53 18.44 5.04
C PHE A 80 -14.68 19.11 5.78
N ARG A 81 -15.31 20.11 5.16
CA ARG A 81 -16.47 20.82 5.77
C ARG A 81 -17.76 20.01 5.74
N GLU A 82 -18.00 19.26 4.65
CA GLU A 82 -19.18 18.44 4.47
C GLU A 82 -19.20 17.25 5.44
N GLU A 83 -18.06 16.57 5.55
CA GLU A 83 -17.92 15.34 6.33
C GLU A 83 -17.81 15.59 7.84
N GLY A 84 -17.60 16.85 8.25
CA GLY A 84 -17.43 17.24 9.66
C GLY A 84 -16.02 16.98 10.16
N PRO A 85 -15.82 16.85 11.47
CA PRO A 85 -14.48 16.65 12.01
C PRO A 85 -13.85 15.36 11.47
N ILE A 86 -12.69 15.49 10.82
CA ILE A 86 -11.84 14.38 10.42
C ILE A 86 -10.75 14.23 11.48
N ASP A 87 -10.70 13.06 12.13
CA ASP A 87 -9.76 12.79 13.23
C ASP A 87 -8.34 12.50 12.72
N ALA A 88 -8.25 11.80 11.59
CA ALA A 88 -6.96 11.50 10.94
C ALA A 88 -7.13 11.24 9.45
N VAL A 89 -6.01 11.30 8.74
CA VAL A 89 -5.93 10.94 7.32
C VAL A 89 -4.98 9.75 7.13
N ILE A 90 -5.40 8.75 6.32
CA ILE A 90 -4.48 7.77 5.74
C ILE A 90 -4.26 8.16 4.28
N HIS A 91 -3.01 8.45 3.94
CA HIS A 91 -2.67 9.01 2.64
C HIS A 91 -2.03 7.97 1.71
N PHE A 92 -2.83 7.42 0.78
CA PHE A 92 -2.37 6.51 -0.28
C PHE A 92 -2.29 7.17 -1.65
N ALA A 93 -3.06 8.24 -1.90
CA ALA A 93 -3.13 8.88 -3.21
C ALA A 93 -1.74 9.26 -3.73
N GLY A 94 -1.45 8.86 -4.97
CA GLY A 94 -0.19 9.13 -5.64
C GLY A 94 0.22 8.03 -6.61
N TYR A 95 1.04 8.39 -7.59
CA TYR A 95 1.59 7.45 -8.57
C TYR A 95 2.60 6.52 -7.91
N LYS A 96 2.56 5.22 -8.27
CA LYS A 96 3.33 4.17 -7.59
C LYS A 96 4.26 3.33 -8.49
N ALA A 97 4.18 3.48 -9.81
CA ALA A 97 4.90 2.61 -10.74
C ALA A 97 6.37 3.06 -10.91
N VAL A 98 7.31 2.27 -10.35
CA VAL A 98 8.74 2.55 -10.37
C VAL A 98 9.26 2.76 -11.80
N GLY A 99 8.97 1.84 -12.73
CA GLY A 99 9.43 1.92 -14.12
C GLY A 99 8.87 3.12 -14.87
N GLU A 100 7.58 3.45 -14.66
CA GLU A 100 6.96 4.63 -15.27
C GLU A 100 7.56 5.92 -14.73
N SER A 101 7.93 5.97 -13.45
CA SER A 101 8.52 7.16 -12.83
C SER A 101 9.81 7.59 -13.51
N VAL A 102 10.60 6.62 -14.02
CA VAL A 102 11.83 6.91 -14.76
C VAL A 102 11.53 7.55 -16.13
N GLN A 103 10.40 7.20 -16.74
CA GLN A 103 9.97 7.72 -18.03
C GLN A 103 9.25 9.07 -17.91
N LYS A 104 8.55 9.31 -16.79
CA LYS A 104 7.71 10.48 -16.54
C LYS A 104 8.05 11.14 -15.19
N PRO A 105 9.31 11.54 -14.96
CA PRO A 105 9.73 12.04 -13.65
C PRO A 105 9.00 13.31 -13.20
N ILE A 106 8.73 14.22 -14.11
CA ILE A 106 8.06 15.50 -13.81
C ILE A 106 6.63 15.25 -13.30
N GLU A 107 5.89 14.38 -13.98
CA GLU A 107 4.53 13.99 -13.59
C GLU A 107 4.51 13.36 -12.21
N TYR A 108 5.49 12.49 -11.90
CA TYR A 108 5.62 11.86 -10.57
C TYR A 108 5.91 12.87 -9.47
N TYR A 109 6.87 13.79 -9.68
CA TYR A 109 7.14 14.84 -8.70
C TYR A 109 5.96 15.78 -8.54
N SER A 110 5.38 16.27 -9.65
CA SER A 110 4.24 17.19 -9.61
C SER A 110 3.03 16.57 -8.92
N ASN A 111 2.69 15.33 -9.28
CA ASN A 111 1.54 14.63 -8.69
C ASN A 111 1.79 14.32 -7.21
N ASN A 112 2.82 13.55 -6.87
CA ASN A 112 2.98 13.02 -5.52
C ASN A 112 3.29 14.12 -4.50
N LEU A 113 4.16 15.08 -4.82
CA LEU A 113 4.48 16.18 -3.91
C LEU A 113 3.33 17.19 -3.87
N GLY A 114 2.77 17.56 -5.02
CA GLY A 114 1.66 18.51 -5.11
C GLY A 114 0.44 18.05 -4.32
N THR A 115 0.01 16.81 -4.53
CA THR A 115 -1.10 16.19 -3.81
C THR A 115 -0.86 16.21 -2.29
N THR A 116 0.33 15.81 -1.85
CA THR A 116 0.66 15.77 -0.42
C THR A 116 0.70 17.18 0.18
N LEU A 117 1.30 18.17 -0.49
CA LEU A 117 1.36 19.54 -0.01
C LEU A 117 -0.03 20.16 0.11
N THR A 118 -0.89 19.96 -0.87
CA THR A 118 -2.30 20.39 -0.85
C THR A 118 -3.05 19.74 0.32
N LEU A 119 -2.87 18.44 0.51
CA LEU A 119 -3.51 17.70 1.59
C LEU A 119 -3.11 18.25 2.96
N ILE A 120 -1.81 18.40 3.23
CA ILE A 120 -1.29 18.89 4.52
C ILE A 120 -1.80 20.30 4.82
N ASP A 121 -1.79 21.20 3.82
CA ASP A 121 -2.29 22.56 4.02
C ASP A 121 -3.80 22.59 4.28
N THR A 122 -4.58 21.75 3.59
CA THR A 122 -6.02 21.63 3.84
C THR A 122 -6.31 21.01 5.20
N MET A 123 -5.59 19.96 5.61
CA MET A 123 -5.67 19.37 6.94
C MET A 123 -5.42 20.43 8.03
N ARG A 124 -4.34 21.20 7.89
CA ARG A 124 -3.97 22.28 8.82
C ARG A 124 -5.09 23.32 8.95
N ARG A 125 -5.68 23.76 7.83
CA ARG A 125 -6.76 24.76 7.82
C ARG A 125 -8.05 24.25 8.47
N ASN A 126 -8.30 22.94 8.42
CA ASN A 126 -9.47 22.30 8.99
C ASN A 126 -9.23 21.65 10.37
N GLY A 127 -8.06 21.89 10.99
CA GLY A 127 -7.75 21.41 12.34
C GLY A 127 -7.45 19.91 12.45
N CYS A 128 -7.31 19.19 11.34
CA CYS A 128 -6.87 17.79 11.31
C CYS A 128 -5.34 17.76 11.25
N LYS A 129 -4.69 17.22 12.29
CA LYS A 129 -3.23 17.21 12.40
C LYS A 129 -2.66 15.80 12.61
N SER A 130 -3.42 14.76 12.29
CA SER A 130 -2.99 13.37 12.39
C SER A 130 -2.96 12.71 11.01
N ILE A 131 -1.80 12.18 10.61
CA ILE A 131 -1.63 11.54 9.30
C ILE A 131 -0.81 10.26 9.38
N VAL A 132 -1.31 9.21 8.75
CA VAL A 132 -0.58 7.98 8.44
C VAL A 132 -0.21 8.04 6.96
N PHE A 133 1.08 8.07 6.67
CA PHE A 133 1.58 8.16 5.31
C PHE A 133 2.07 6.81 4.78
N SER A 134 1.57 6.46 3.61
CA SER A 134 2.00 5.34 2.78
C SER A 134 3.41 5.58 2.23
N SER A 135 4.44 5.28 3.03
CA SER A 135 5.82 5.34 2.57
C SER A 135 6.26 4.00 1.95
N SER A 136 7.53 3.83 1.70
CA SER A 136 8.05 2.66 0.99
C SER A 136 9.47 2.32 1.44
N ALA A 137 9.83 1.04 1.43
CA ALA A 137 11.20 0.58 1.61
C ALA A 137 12.17 1.13 0.55
N THR A 138 11.69 1.69 -0.56
CA THR A 138 12.52 2.34 -1.57
C THR A 138 13.32 3.54 -1.03
N VAL A 139 12.92 4.12 0.11
CA VAL A 139 13.65 5.22 0.77
C VAL A 139 14.99 4.77 1.37
N TYR A 140 15.19 3.47 1.59
CA TYR A 140 16.46 2.92 2.05
C TYR A 140 17.51 2.81 0.93
N GLY A 141 17.09 2.83 -0.35
CA GLY A 141 17.99 2.63 -1.49
C GLY A 141 18.58 1.21 -1.51
N ASP A 142 19.87 1.11 -1.89
CA ASP A 142 20.61 -0.15 -1.86
C ASP A 142 21.15 -0.42 -0.45
N PRO A 143 20.68 -1.47 0.28
CA PRO A 143 21.02 -1.68 1.67
C PRO A 143 22.45 -2.13 1.89
N ASP A 144 23.09 -1.66 3.00
CA ASP A 144 24.41 -2.16 3.44
C ASP A 144 24.29 -3.47 4.24
N SER A 145 23.15 -3.69 4.87
CA SER A 145 22.86 -4.86 5.71
C SER A 145 21.38 -5.19 5.70
N LEU A 146 21.05 -6.43 5.99
CA LEU A 146 19.70 -6.96 6.13
C LEU A 146 19.59 -7.72 7.47
N PRO A 147 18.42 -7.76 8.11
CA PRO A 147 17.18 -7.07 7.72
C PRO A 147 17.29 -5.55 7.84
N LEU A 148 16.44 -4.82 7.07
CA LEU A 148 16.33 -3.36 7.17
C LEU A 148 15.45 -2.98 8.36
N ASP A 149 16.00 -2.31 9.35
CA ASP A 149 15.25 -1.67 10.42
C ASP A 149 15.08 -0.16 10.17
N GLU A 150 14.29 0.52 11.01
CA GLU A 150 13.97 1.94 10.85
C GLU A 150 15.16 2.86 11.13
N SER A 151 16.21 2.37 11.78
CA SER A 151 17.48 3.10 12.02
C SER A 151 18.40 3.07 10.80
N ALA A 152 18.13 2.19 9.82
CA ALA A 152 18.91 2.10 8.60
C ALA A 152 18.93 3.45 7.87
N PRO A 153 20.11 3.94 7.44
CA PRO A 153 20.21 5.25 6.81
C PRO A 153 19.44 5.29 5.50
N LYS A 154 18.71 6.40 5.28
CA LYS A 154 18.16 6.68 3.96
C LYS A 154 19.31 6.91 2.98
N LYS A 155 19.29 6.20 1.85
CA LYS A 155 20.24 6.37 0.76
C LYS A 155 19.58 7.00 -0.46
N PRO A 156 20.34 7.54 -1.42
CA PRO A 156 19.77 8.02 -2.66
C PRO A 156 18.84 6.99 -3.29
N ALA A 157 17.59 7.37 -3.51
CA ALA A 157 16.64 6.50 -4.18
C ALA A 157 17.08 6.28 -5.64
N THR A 158 16.85 5.08 -6.15
CA THR A 158 17.29 4.69 -7.50
C THR A 158 16.34 5.15 -8.61
N ASN A 159 15.20 5.76 -8.25
CA ASN A 159 14.16 6.17 -9.18
C ASN A 159 13.33 7.35 -8.63
N PRO A 160 12.64 8.11 -9.53
CA PRO A 160 11.82 9.26 -9.11
C PRO A 160 10.70 8.95 -8.12
N TYR A 161 10.04 7.78 -8.24
CA TYR A 161 9.04 7.36 -7.26
C TYR A 161 9.62 7.27 -5.84
N GLY A 162 10.75 6.60 -5.68
CA GLY A 162 11.44 6.50 -4.39
C GLY A 162 11.83 7.87 -3.84
N TRP A 163 12.29 8.78 -4.70
CA TRP A 163 12.57 10.17 -4.32
C TRP A 163 11.34 10.91 -3.86
N THR A 164 10.16 10.73 -4.49
CA THR A 164 8.93 11.38 -4.00
C THR A 164 8.58 10.90 -2.60
N LYS A 165 8.68 9.59 -2.31
CA LYS A 165 8.43 9.05 -0.97
C LYS A 165 9.42 9.60 0.06
N TRP A 166 10.70 9.65 -0.29
CA TRP A 166 11.76 10.21 0.56
C TRP A 166 11.50 11.69 0.90
N MET A 167 11.15 12.50 -0.12
CA MET A 167 10.86 13.93 0.05
C MET A 167 9.59 14.14 0.89
N ILE A 168 8.55 13.35 0.69
CA ILE A 168 7.30 13.47 1.47
C ILE A 168 7.57 13.11 2.94
N GLU A 169 8.36 12.08 3.25
CA GLU A 169 8.77 11.81 4.63
C GLU A 169 9.45 13.02 5.27
N GLN A 170 10.34 13.71 4.53
CA GLN A 170 11.00 14.91 5.03
C GLN A 170 10.00 16.06 5.25
N ILE A 171 9.12 16.33 4.28
CA ILE A 171 8.07 17.37 4.38
C ILE A 171 7.19 17.15 5.62
N LEU A 172 6.73 15.91 5.84
CA LEU A 172 5.90 15.56 6.99
C LEU A 172 6.66 15.71 8.32
N THR A 173 7.92 15.30 8.34
CA THR A 173 8.80 15.44 9.52
C THR A 173 9.02 16.92 9.86
N ASP A 174 9.29 17.77 8.88
CA ASP A 174 9.48 19.23 9.08
C ASP A 174 8.17 19.89 9.51
N THR A 175 7.02 19.42 8.98
CA THR A 175 5.69 19.89 9.38
C THR A 175 5.42 19.60 10.87
N ALA A 176 5.71 18.38 11.33
CA ALA A 176 5.55 18.01 12.73
C ALA A 176 6.55 18.73 13.65
N ALA A 177 7.78 18.99 13.17
CA ALA A 177 8.76 19.75 13.93
C ALA A 177 8.38 21.22 14.09
N ALA A 178 7.72 21.82 13.11
CA ALA A 178 7.27 23.22 13.12
C ALA A 178 6.01 23.43 13.97
N ASP A 179 5.15 22.43 14.10
CA ASP A 179 3.91 22.49 14.87
C ASP A 179 3.74 21.19 15.68
N PRO A 180 4.02 21.22 16.99
CA PRO A 180 4.04 20.03 17.85
C PRO A 180 2.66 19.40 18.10
N GLU A 181 1.58 19.96 17.58
CA GLU A 181 0.27 19.30 17.60
C GLU A 181 0.12 18.23 16.49
N TRP A 182 1.03 18.24 15.50
CA TRP A 182 1.02 17.21 14.47
C TRP A 182 1.44 15.85 15.02
N ASN A 183 0.75 14.83 14.52
CA ASN A 183 1.04 13.43 14.75
C ASN A 183 1.19 12.75 13.40
N VAL A 184 2.39 12.30 13.09
CA VAL A 184 2.76 11.75 11.80
C VAL A 184 3.29 10.33 11.98
N VAL A 185 2.69 9.36 11.31
CA VAL A 185 3.24 8.01 11.21
C VAL A 185 3.61 7.72 9.75
N LEU A 186 4.86 7.35 9.55
CA LEU A 186 5.44 6.98 8.27
C LEU A 186 5.53 5.45 8.21
N LEU A 187 4.72 4.81 7.38
CA LEU A 187 4.74 3.36 7.22
C LEU A 187 5.57 2.98 5.98
N ARG A 188 6.76 2.45 6.21
CA ARG A 188 7.64 1.94 5.15
C ARG A 188 7.32 0.47 4.92
N TYR A 189 6.57 0.18 3.88
CA TYR A 189 6.27 -1.20 3.55
C TYR A 189 7.00 -1.70 2.31
N PHE A 190 7.10 -3.02 2.26
CA PHE A 190 7.84 -3.73 1.24
C PHE A 190 6.94 -4.07 0.04
N ASN A 191 6.72 -5.31 -0.29
CA ASN A 191 5.97 -5.66 -1.51
C ASN A 191 4.56 -6.16 -1.18
N PRO A 192 3.52 -5.32 -1.21
CA PRO A 192 2.16 -5.75 -0.95
C PRO A 192 1.65 -6.67 -2.06
N VAL A 193 1.09 -7.81 -1.67
CA VAL A 193 0.54 -8.84 -2.55
C VAL A 193 -0.67 -9.50 -1.89
N GLY A 194 -1.30 -10.45 -2.56
CA GLY A 194 -2.49 -11.10 -2.05
C GLY A 194 -3.77 -10.44 -2.54
N ALA A 195 -4.87 -10.82 -1.94
CA ALA A 195 -6.19 -10.27 -2.18
C ALA A 195 -7.08 -10.52 -0.97
N HIS A 196 -8.26 -9.93 -0.92
CA HIS A 196 -9.21 -10.26 0.14
C HIS A 196 -9.64 -11.73 0.07
N PRO A 197 -9.68 -12.48 1.19
CA PRO A 197 -10.00 -13.91 1.20
C PRO A 197 -11.36 -14.27 0.57
N SER A 198 -12.32 -13.33 0.53
CA SER A 198 -13.60 -13.53 -0.17
C SER A 198 -13.45 -13.74 -1.69
N GLY A 199 -12.35 -13.29 -2.28
CA GLY A 199 -12.15 -13.23 -3.73
C GLY A 199 -12.98 -12.15 -4.42
N LEU A 200 -13.53 -11.19 -3.68
CA LEU A 200 -14.29 -10.06 -4.22
C LEU A 200 -13.40 -8.85 -4.54
N MET A 201 -12.22 -8.76 -3.91
CA MET A 201 -11.33 -7.59 -3.97
C MET A 201 -9.87 -8.02 -4.07
N GLY A 202 -9.11 -7.38 -4.98
CA GLY A 202 -7.70 -7.68 -5.23
C GLY A 202 -7.02 -6.60 -6.06
N GLU A 203 -5.77 -6.84 -6.49
CA GLU A 203 -5.03 -5.90 -7.33
C GLU A 203 -5.44 -6.03 -8.80
N ASP A 204 -5.94 -4.92 -9.38
CA ASP A 204 -6.34 -4.83 -10.79
C ASP A 204 -5.66 -3.64 -11.46
N PRO A 205 -4.38 -3.78 -11.84
CA PRO A 205 -3.64 -2.68 -12.47
C PRO A 205 -4.13 -2.43 -13.89
N LYS A 206 -4.33 -1.17 -14.24
CA LYS A 206 -4.62 -0.77 -15.63
C LYS A 206 -3.40 -1.07 -16.53
N GLY A 207 -3.61 -1.78 -17.63
CA GLY A 207 -2.57 -2.12 -18.61
C GLY A 207 -1.67 -3.30 -18.19
N ILE A 208 -0.37 -3.21 -18.50
CA ILE A 208 0.62 -4.24 -18.18
C ILE A 208 1.03 -4.10 -16.71
N PRO A 209 0.88 -5.15 -15.88
CA PRO A 209 1.33 -5.09 -14.50
C PRO A 209 2.82 -4.83 -14.37
N ASN A 210 3.18 -3.89 -13.51
CA ASN A 210 4.58 -3.63 -13.13
C ASN A 210 5.05 -4.53 -11.98
N ASN A 211 4.12 -5.02 -11.16
CA ASN A 211 4.38 -5.87 -9.99
C ASN A 211 4.32 -7.35 -10.38
N LEU A 212 5.10 -8.18 -9.68
CA LEU A 212 5.21 -9.62 -9.96
C LEU A 212 3.88 -10.35 -9.77
N MET A 213 3.19 -10.17 -8.64
CA MET A 213 2.01 -10.96 -8.30
C MET A 213 0.86 -10.83 -9.32
N PRO A 214 0.41 -9.62 -9.72
CA PRO A 214 -0.61 -9.50 -10.75
C PRO A 214 -0.14 -10.00 -12.11
N PHE A 215 1.17 -9.97 -12.42
CA PHE A 215 1.70 -10.56 -13.64
C PHE A 215 1.58 -12.10 -13.60
N VAL A 216 2.01 -12.73 -12.50
CA VAL A 216 1.89 -14.18 -12.28
C VAL A 216 0.44 -14.64 -12.33
N SER A 217 -0.48 -13.91 -11.70
CA SER A 217 -1.90 -14.24 -11.71
C SER A 217 -2.52 -14.13 -13.11
N GLN A 218 -2.09 -13.15 -13.93
CA GLN A 218 -2.49 -13.06 -15.34
C GLN A 218 -1.96 -14.20 -16.22
N VAL A 219 -0.76 -14.74 -15.93
CA VAL A 219 -0.28 -15.98 -16.55
C VAL A 219 -1.14 -17.16 -16.11
N ALA A 220 -1.49 -17.21 -14.82
CA ALA A 220 -2.31 -18.29 -14.29
C ALA A 220 -3.73 -18.34 -14.88
N VAL A 221 -4.35 -17.24 -15.28
CA VAL A 221 -5.64 -17.23 -15.99
C VAL A 221 -5.52 -17.27 -17.51
N GLY A 222 -4.28 -17.33 -18.05
CA GLY A 222 -4.05 -17.48 -19.50
C GLY A 222 -4.11 -16.15 -20.29
N ARG A 223 -4.04 -15.02 -19.62
CA ARG A 223 -3.93 -13.69 -20.27
C ARG A 223 -2.52 -13.40 -20.80
N ARG A 224 -1.51 -14.16 -20.30
CA ARG A 224 -0.11 -14.05 -20.68
C ARG A 224 0.50 -15.44 -20.84
N ASP A 225 1.53 -15.56 -21.69
CA ASP A 225 2.14 -16.83 -22.05
C ASP A 225 3.08 -17.35 -20.95
N ALA A 226 3.89 -16.50 -20.34
CA ALA A 226 4.89 -16.89 -19.34
C ALA A 226 5.20 -15.73 -18.36
N VAL A 227 5.75 -16.07 -17.20
CA VAL A 227 6.30 -15.10 -16.24
C VAL A 227 7.71 -14.73 -16.66
N HIS A 228 8.03 -13.44 -16.70
CA HIS A 228 9.37 -12.94 -16.98
C HIS A 228 10.15 -12.78 -15.66
N VAL A 229 11.22 -13.54 -15.51
CA VAL A 229 12.14 -13.52 -14.37
C VAL A 229 13.38 -12.74 -14.77
N PHE A 230 13.60 -11.60 -14.14
CA PHE A 230 14.67 -10.67 -14.50
C PHE A 230 15.97 -10.98 -13.72
N GLY A 231 16.86 -11.76 -14.34
CA GLY A 231 18.12 -12.23 -13.78
C GLY A 231 17.99 -13.52 -12.98
N ASP A 232 18.97 -14.42 -13.15
CA ASP A 232 19.13 -15.67 -12.43
C ASP A 232 20.57 -15.84 -11.87
N ASP A 233 21.30 -14.74 -11.84
CA ASP A 233 22.72 -14.66 -11.46
C ASP A 233 22.95 -13.74 -10.25
N TYR A 234 21.91 -13.39 -9.47
CA TYR A 234 22.05 -12.69 -8.19
C TYR A 234 22.72 -13.58 -7.13
N PRO A 235 23.43 -13.00 -6.14
CA PRO A 235 24.02 -13.76 -5.03
C PRO A 235 22.94 -14.17 -4.01
N THR A 236 21.91 -14.86 -4.47
CA THR A 236 20.76 -15.36 -3.72
C THR A 236 20.66 -16.88 -3.86
N PRO A 237 19.92 -17.60 -3.01
CA PRO A 237 19.89 -19.07 -3.03
C PRO A 237 19.53 -19.73 -4.36
N ASP A 238 18.67 -19.11 -5.18
CA ASP A 238 18.25 -19.61 -6.49
C ASP A 238 18.64 -18.69 -7.65
N GLY A 239 19.44 -17.66 -7.38
CA GLY A 239 19.93 -16.71 -8.36
C GLY A 239 18.93 -15.60 -8.71
N THR A 240 17.67 -15.67 -8.24
CA THR A 240 16.66 -14.65 -8.55
C THR A 240 16.51 -13.62 -7.42
N GLY A 241 15.93 -12.47 -7.72
CA GLY A 241 15.75 -11.39 -6.73
C GLY A 241 14.88 -11.82 -5.56
N VAL A 242 15.25 -11.42 -4.34
CA VAL A 242 14.56 -11.73 -3.08
C VAL A 242 13.88 -10.48 -2.54
N ARG A 243 12.61 -10.58 -2.18
CA ARG A 243 11.81 -9.48 -1.61
C ARG A 243 11.01 -9.96 -0.40
N ASP A 244 10.70 -9.05 0.50
CA ASP A 244 9.71 -9.25 1.54
C ASP A 244 8.32 -8.98 0.94
N TYR A 245 7.52 -10.03 0.82
CA TYR A 245 6.13 -9.92 0.38
C TYR A 245 5.22 -9.91 1.59
N ILE A 246 4.35 -8.92 1.65
CA ILE A 246 3.36 -8.76 2.73
C ILE A 246 1.95 -8.90 2.17
N HIS A 247 1.10 -9.65 2.86
CA HIS A 247 -0.29 -9.77 2.48
C HIS A 247 -1.02 -8.44 2.64
N VAL A 248 -1.81 -8.02 1.64
CA VAL A 248 -2.50 -6.73 1.64
C VAL A 248 -3.42 -6.53 2.84
N CYS A 249 -4.08 -7.59 3.33
CA CYS A 249 -4.90 -7.51 4.54
C CYS A 249 -4.06 -7.31 5.81
N ASP A 250 -2.87 -7.91 5.90
CA ASP A 250 -1.94 -7.63 7.02
C ASP A 250 -1.42 -6.20 6.94
N LEU A 251 -1.10 -5.72 5.74
CA LEU A 251 -0.71 -4.34 5.54
C LEU A 251 -1.83 -3.36 5.92
N ALA A 252 -3.07 -3.64 5.52
CA ALA A 252 -4.25 -2.85 5.90
C ALA A 252 -4.39 -2.76 7.43
N SER A 253 -4.32 -3.91 8.12
CA SER A 253 -4.37 -3.93 9.59
C SER A 253 -3.22 -3.17 10.26
N GLY A 254 -2.04 -3.11 9.61
CA GLY A 254 -0.92 -2.30 10.07
C GLY A 254 -1.19 -0.79 10.02
N HIS A 255 -1.94 -0.32 9.01
CA HIS A 255 -2.37 1.08 8.94
C HIS A 255 -3.35 1.42 10.06
N VAL A 256 -4.29 0.52 10.35
CA VAL A 256 -5.25 0.74 11.45
C VAL A 256 -4.55 0.65 12.81
N ALA A 257 -3.62 -0.27 13.00
CA ALA A 257 -2.80 -0.32 14.22
C ALA A 257 -1.98 0.97 14.43
N ALA A 258 -1.52 1.60 13.34
CA ALA A 258 -0.83 2.88 13.41
C ALA A 258 -1.78 4.02 13.87
N LEU A 259 -3.04 4.04 13.44
CA LEU A 259 -4.05 4.98 13.93
C LEU A 259 -4.31 4.80 15.44
N ASP A 260 -4.46 3.55 15.89
CA ASP A 260 -4.65 3.27 17.31
C ASP A 260 -3.44 3.70 18.15
N TRP A 261 -2.22 3.49 17.61
CA TRP A 261 -0.97 3.88 18.26
C TRP A 261 -0.81 5.40 18.37
N MET A 262 -1.34 6.17 17.41
CA MET A 262 -1.26 7.63 17.38
C MET A 262 -2.02 8.31 18.51
N ASP A 263 -2.96 7.63 19.16
CA ASP A 263 -3.84 8.25 20.15
C ASP A 263 -3.03 8.86 21.32
N GLY A 264 -3.17 10.18 21.51
CA GLY A 264 -2.45 10.94 22.52
C GLY A 264 -0.96 11.13 22.29
N LYS A 265 -0.46 10.85 21.08
CA LYS A 265 0.94 11.04 20.69
C LYS A 265 1.12 12.21 19.72
N HIS A 266 2.34 12.70 19.60
CA HIS A 266 2.72 13.79 18.74
C HIS A 266 4.12 13.60 18.16
N GLY A 267 4.41 14.33 17.08
CA GLY A 267 5.67 14.26 16.36
C GLY A 267 5.65 13.25 15.22
N THR A 268 6.81 12.77 14.82
CA THR A 268 6.95 11.84 13.70
C THR A 268 7.49 10.51 14.18
N GLU A 269 6.82 9.42 13.79
CA GLU A 269 7.28 8.07 14.05
C GLU A 269 7.30 7.24 12.75
N ILE A 270 8.23 6.28 12.68
CA ILE A 270 8.46 5.45 11.49
C ILE A 270 8.33 3.99 11.88
N PHE A 271 7.61 3.21 11.07
CA PHE A 271 7.52 1.76 11.22
C PHE A 271 7.69 1.05 9.89
N ASN A 272 8.47 -0.01 9.89
CA ASN A 272 8.51 -0.96 8.79
C ASN A 272 7.35 -1.95 8.88
N LEU A 273 6.64 -2.14 7.78
CA LEU A 273 5.61 -3.16 7.66
C LEU A 273 6.04 -4.21 6.62
N GLY A 274 6.40 -5.37 7.10
CA GLY A 274 6.83 -6.53 6.34
C GLY A 274 6.56 -7.81 7.10
N THR A 275 7.03 -8.93 6.56
CA THR A 275 7.00 -10.24 7.23
C THR A 275 8.31 -10.55 7.94
N GLY A 276 9.38 -9.81 7.63
CA GLY A 276 10.75 -10.09 8.06
C GLY A 276 11.38 -11.27 7.30
N LYS A 277 10.74 -11.74 6.22
CA LYS A 277 11.16 -12.92 5.47
C LYS A 277 11.31 -12.60 3.99
N GLY A 278 12.52 -12.79 3.48
CA GLY A 278 12.78 -12.73 2.04
C GLY A 278 12.22 -13.95 1.32
N THR A 279 11.59 -13.72 0.16
CA THR A 279 11.09 -14.77 -0.73
C THR A 279 11.56 -14.46 -2.16
N SER A 280 12.07 -15.45 -2.87
CA SER A 280 12.60 -15.29 -4.23
C SER A 280 11.47 -15.28 -5.29
N VAL A 281 11.79 -14.79 -6.49
CA VAL A 281 10.84 -14.81 -7.61
C VAL A 281 10.43 -16.25 -7.97
N LEU A 282 11.38 -17.20 -7.98
CA LEU A 282 11.06 -18.61 -8.28
C LEU A 282 10.25 -19.27 -7.17
N GLU A 283 10.45 -18.89 -5.90
CA GLU A 283 9.61 -19.35 -4.79
C GLU A 283 8.16 -18.88 -4.95
N ILE A 284 7.95 -17.61 -5.37
CA ILE A 284 6.60 -17.05 -5.68
C ILE A 284 5.95 -17.89 -6.81
N ILE A 285 6.66 -18.13 -7.92
CA ILE A 285 6.11 -18.88 -9.05
C ILE A 285 5.71 -20.29 -8.60
N LYS A 286 6.54 -20.97 -7.80
CA LYS A 286 6.23 -22.29 -7.24
C LYS A 286 5.03 -22.27 -6.30
N ALA A 287 4.94 -21.26 -5.40
CA ALA A 287 3.82 -21.11 -4.49
C ALA A 287 2.51 -20.83 -5.26
N PHE A 288 2.57 -19.98 -6.27
CA PHE A 288 1.40 -19.68 -7.10
C PHE A 288 0.98 -20.89 -7.96
N SER A 289 1.95 -21.68 -8.47
CA SER A 289 1.67 -22.93 -9.17
C SER A 289 0.90 -23.92 -8.29
N ARG A 290 1.27 -24.02 -6.99
CA ARG A 290 0.49 -24.83 -6.02
C ARG A 290 -0.92 -24.27 -5.85
N ALA A 291 -1.07 -22.96 -5.70
CA ALA A 291 -2.36 -22.31 -5.49
C ALA A 291 -3.33 -22.50 -6.67
N CYS A 292 -2.84 -22.40 -7.92
CA CYS A 292 -3.66 -22.56 -9.12
C CYS A 292 -3.74 -24.02 -9.65
N GLY A 293 -3.02 -24.95 -9.03
CA GLY A 293 -3.05 -26.39 -9.36
C GLY A 293 -2.38 -26.76 -10.68
N ARG A 294 -1.49 -25.92 -11.23
CA ARG A 294 -0.74 -26.18 -12.46
C ARG A 294 0.61 -25.48 -12.44
N ASP A 295 1.61 -26.06 -13.13
CA ASP A 295 2.90 -25.41 -13.30
C ASP A 295 2.77 -24.18 -14.19
N LEU A 296 3.30 -23.05 -13.72
CA LEU A 296 3.31 -21.80 -14.46
C LEU A 296 4.60 -21.69 -15.28
N PRO A 297 4.50 -21.46 -16.61
CA PRO A 297 5.65 -21.23 -17.44
C PRO A 297 6.36 -19.91 -17.09
N TYR A 298 7.69 -19.93 -17.12
CA TYR A 298 8.49 -18.72 -16.97
C TYR A 298 9.68 -18.74 -17.94
N VAL A 299 10.21 -17.53 -18.20
CA VAL A 299 11.42 -17.29 -18.99
C VAL A 299 12.37 -16.41 -18.20
N ILE A 300 13.66 -16.65 -18.38
CA ILE A 300 14.71 -15.83 -17.76
C ILE A 300 15.09 -14.71 -18.72
N ASP A 301 14.97 -13.48 -18.25
CA ASP A 301 15.41 -12.28 -18.96
C ASP A 301 16.66 -11.67 -18.29
N PRO A 302 17.41 -10.80 -18.97
CA PRO A 302 18.48 -10.03 -18.33
C PRO A 302 17.97 -9.21 -17.14
N ARG A 303 18.85 -8.95 -16.16
CA ARG A 303 18.54 -8.08 -15.01
C ARG A 303 18.00 -6.72 -15.45
N ARG A 304 17.00 -6.21 -14.74
CA ARG A 304 16.54 -4.82 -14.94
C ARG A 304 17.54 -3.85 -14.30
N PRO A 305 17.83 -2.71 -14.95
CA PRO A 305 18.64 -1.67 -14.32
C PRO A 305 18.03 -1.19 -13.00
N GLY A 306 18.85 -1.12 -11.95
CA GLY A 306 18.43 -0.64 -10.63
C GLY A 306 17.77 -1.70 -9.72
N ASP A 307 17.61 -2.95 -10.17
CA ASP A 307 17.17 -4.03 -9.28
C ASP A 307 18.31 -4.44 -8.33
N ILE A 308 17.97 -4.59 -7.05
CA ILE A 308 18.87 -5.08 -5.99
C ILE A 308 18.64 -6.56 -5.74
N ALA A 309 19.67 -7.27 -5.22
CA ALA A 309 19.60 -8.72 -4.99
C ALA A 309 18.54 -9.08 -3.95
N GLU A 310 18.59 -8.44 -2.78
CA GLU A 310 17.74 -8.77 -1.64
C GLU A 310 17.21 -7.51 -0.94
N ASN A 311 15.97 -7.59 -0.45
CA ASN A 311 15.37 -6.53 0.37
C ASN A 311 14.26 -7.14 1.25
N TYR A 312 14.43 -7.09 2.60
CA TYR A 312 13.43 -7.54 3.58
C TYR A 312 13.53 -6.76 4.89
N ALA A 313 12.40 -6.70 5.60
CA ALA A 313 12.19 -5.86 6.77
C ALA A 313 12.78 -6.43 8.07
N GLY A 314 13.25 -5.56 8.97
CA GLY A 314 13.19 -5.77 10.41
C GLY A 314 11.84 -5.27 10.93
N CYS A 315 11.09 -6.12 11.61
CA CYS A 315 9.72 -5.83 12.04
C CYS A 315 9.55 -5.74 13.56
N GLU A 316 10.64 -5.76 14.31
CA GLU A 316 10.65 -5.80 15.78
C GLU A 316 9.97 -4.58 16.38
N LYS A 317 10.18 -3.40 15.80
CA LYS A 317 9.59 -2.14 16.27
C LYS A 317 8.07 -2.14 16.08
N ALA A 318 7.57 -2.50 14.91
CA ALA A 318 6.13 -2.61 14.67
C ALA A 318 5.48 -3.64 15.61
N SER A 319 6.12 -4.78 15.84
CA SER A 319 5.64 -5.80 16.78
C SER A 319 5.61 -5.30 18.23
N GLY A 320 6.66 -4.60 18.66
CA GLY A 320 6.79 -4.13 20.06
C GLY A 320 5.94 -2.91 20.39
N GLU A 321 5.82 -1.96 19.47
CA GLU A 321 5.18 -0.67 19.73
C GLU A 321 3.76 -0.56 19.18
N LEU A 322 3.48 -1.08 17.97
CA LEU A 322 2.12 -1.12 17.43
C LEU A 322 1.32 -2.35 17.92
N GLY A 323 1.99 -3.35 18.53
CA GLY A 323 1.38 -4.64 18.80
C GLY A 323 0.95 -5.39 17.54
N TRP A 324 1.52 -5.02 16.38
CA TRP A 324 1.15 -5.56 15.08
C TRP A 324 2.22 -6.50 14.53
N LYS A 325 1.77 -7.54 13.86
CA LYS A 325 2.62 -8.51 13.17
C LYS A 325 1.87 -9.07 11.95
N ALA A 326 2.58 -9.21 10.82
CA ALA A 326 2.08 -9.95 9.68
C ALA A 326 1.84 -11.42 10.06
N THR A 327 0.70 -11.97 9.68
CA THR A 327 0.25 -13.32 10.07
C THR A 327 0.09 -14.27 8.91
N ARG A 328 -0.04 -13.76 7.68
CA ARG A 328 -0.25 -14.54 6.46
C ARG A 328 1.09 -14.80 5.77
N ASP A 329 1.27 -16.02 5.33
CA ASP A 329 2.47 -16.46 4.62
C ASP A 329 2.30 -16.36 3.09
N ILE A 330 3.34 -16.79 2.35
CA ILE A 330 3.34 -16.73 0.89
C ILE A 330 2.32 -17.65 0.24
N ASP A 331 1.97 -18.78 0.87
CA ASP A 331 0.95 -19.68 0.36
C ASP A 331 -0.45 -19.06 0.53
N ASP A 332 -0.71 -18.34 1.62
CA ASP A 332 -1.92 -17.52 1.82
C ASP A 332 -2.01 -16.41 0.76
N MET A 333 -0.93 -15.68 0.54
CA MET A 333 -0.86 -14.61 -0.45
C MET A 333 -1.18 -15.10 -1.86
N CYS A 334 -0.59 -16.23 -2.26
CA CYS A 334 -0.82 -16.84 -3.58
C CYS A 334 -2.24 -17.42 -3.70
N ARG A 335 -2.75 -18.07 -2.65
CA ARG A 335 -4.11 -18.61 -2.62
C ARG A 335 -5.15 -17.51 -2.79
N ASP A 336 -5.02 -16.43 -2.06
CA ASP A 336 -6.01 -15.35 -2.07
C ASP A 336 -5.91 -14.53 -3.36
N SER A 337 -4.70 -14.31 -3.90
CA SER A 337 -4.52 -13.74 -5.24
C SER A 337 -5.17 -14.61 -6.33
N TRP A 338 -5.01 -15.94 -6.25
CA TRP A 338 -5.64 -16.85 -7.19
C TRP A 338 -7.16 -16.87 -7.04
N ASN A 339 -7.67 -16.87 -5.79
CA ASN A 339 -9.11 -16.81 -5.53
C ASN A 339 -9.75 -15.56 -6.15
N TRP A 340 -9.07 -14.39 -6.05
CA TRP A 340 -9.49 -13.17 -6.71
C TRP A 340 -9.42 -13.30 -8.24
N GLN A 341 -8.26 -13.60 -8.79
CA GLN A 341 -8.02 -13.58 -10.24
C GLN A 341 -8.87 -14.62 -10.99
N SER A 342 -9.07 -15.79 -10.41
CA SER A 342 -9.89 -16.85 -11.03
C SER A 342 -11.36 -16.49 -11.12
N LYS A 343 -11.89 -15.71 -10.18
CA LYS A 343 -13.26 -15.20 -10.17
C LYS A 343 -13.45 -13.93 -11.01
N ASN A 344 -12.36 -13.19 -11.19
CA ASN A 344 -12.32 -11.91 -11.92
C ASN A 344 -11.21 -11.96 -12.98
N PRO A 345 -11.33 -12.80 -14.02
CA PRO A 345 -10.25 -13.01 -14.98
C PRO A 345 -9.88 -11.74 -15.75
N ASN A 346 -10.82 -10.80 -15.91
CA ASN A 346 -10.63 -9.52 -16.59
C ASN A 346 -10.56 -8.33 -15.62
N GLY A 347 -10.45 -8.56 -14.32
CA GLY A 347 -10.46 -7.53 -13.30
C GLY A 347 -11.86 -7.13 -12.84
N TYR A 348 -12.01 -5.89 -12.33
CA TYR A 348 -13.30 -5.40 -11.80
C TYR A 348 -14.37 -5.15 -12.89
N GLU A 349 -13.96 -4.92 -14.11
CA GLU A 349 -14.83 -4.53 -15.24
C GLU A 349 -15.19 -5.71 -16.17
N GLY A 350 -14.78 -6.94 -15.82
CA GLY A 350 -14.91 -8.14 -16.66
C GLY A 350 -16.02 -9.10 -16.32
#